data_25f330f34393b4f5f8e969053a57a36b
#
_entry.id   25f330f34393b4f5f8e969053a57a36b
#
_cell.length_a   1.000
_cell.length_b   1.000
_cell.length_c   1.000
_cell.angle_alpha   90.00
_cell.angle_beta   90.00
_cell.angle_gamma   90.00
#
_symmetry.space_group_name_H-M   'P 1'
#
loop_
_entity.id
_entity.type
_entity.pdbx_description
1 polymer ?
#
loop_
_entity_poly.entity_id
_entity_poly.type
_entity_poly.pdbx_seq_one_letter_code
_entity_poly.pdbx_strand_id
1 'polypeptide(L)'
;MKKPFNRFFIFAYHILGAIVRLWHPTTVEGLENIPKDGSVLFCPNHSSNWDPVLVVLALPVNSRVHVMGKEELFRNPALRWLLHKVGAFPVSRGNADIKAVKTAIQSIKSGDNLLMFVEGTVIRNGIGYTDGLPPHAHSGAAVIGVRAGAKLVPVFTDGEKKSFHRTRIIFGKPVEMTYTGRHGTAEEMQKIADDVLKAAYALGGQEVGGKPLCK
;
A
#
# COMPACT_ATOMS: atom_id res chain seq x y z
N MET A 1 -4.61 -19.81 9.04
CA MET A 1 -5.35 -18.65 8.46
C MET A 1 -5.68 -17.67 9.57
N LYS A 2 -5.34 -16.39 9.40
CA LYS A 2 -5.67 -15.34 10.39
C LYS A 2 -7.17 -15.07 10.37
N LYS A 3 -7.74 -14.65 11.51
CA LYS A 3 -9.14 -14.18 11.59
C LYS A 3 -9.21 -12.74 11.05
N PRO A 4 -10.28 -12.31 10.35
CA PRO A 4 -10.47 -10.92 9.93
C PRO A 4 -10.51 -9.98 11.16
N PHE A 5 -10.36 -8.67 10.94
CA PHE A 5 -10.31 -7.67 12.01
C PHE A 5 -11.50 -7.74 12.98
N ASN A 6 -12.72 -7.79 12.42
CA ASN A 6 -13.96 -7.85 13.18
C ASN A 6 -15.14 -8.24 12.26
N ARG A 7 -16.32 -8.47 12.83
CA ARG A 7 -17.53 -8.83 12.08
C ARG A 7 -17.98 -7.73 11.11
N PHE A 8 -17.81 -6.47 11.49
CA PHE A 8 -18.14 -5.34 10.61
C PHE A 8 -17.24 -5.33 9.36
N PHE A 9 -15.95 -5.62 9.51
CA PHE A 9 -15.03 -5.73 8.37
C PHE A 9 -15.46 -6.81 7.38
N ILE A 10 -15.88 -7.97 7.88
CA ILE A 10 -16.41 -9.06 7.02
C ILE A 10 -17.64 -8.57 6.24
N PHE A 11 -18.59 -7.94 6.92
CA PHE A 11 -19.78 -7.36 6.30
C PHE A 11 -19.40 -6.32 5.23
N ALA A 12 -18.57 -5.34 5.57
CA ALA A 12 -18.12 -4.31 4.66
C ALA A 12 -17.38 -4.90 3.45
N TYR A 13 -16.48 -5.87 3.68
CA TYR A 13 -15.74 -6.53 2.62
C TYR A 13 -16.65 -7.24 1.61
N HIS A 14 -17.66 -7.96 2.06
CA HIS A 14 -18.55 -8.71 1.17
C HIS A 14 -19.63 -7.82 0.55
N ILE A 15 -20.32 -7.00 1.32
CA ILE A 15 -21.46 -6.22 0.83
C ILE A 15 -21.00 -4.96 0.11
N LEU A 16 -20.25 -4.07 0.79
CA LEU A 16 -19.74 -2.84 0.16
C LEU A 16 -18.69 -3.18 -0.90
N GLY A 17 -17.85 -4.20 -0.63
CA GLY A 17 -16.88 -4.69 -1.60
C GLY A 17 -17.50 -5.24 -2.88
N ALA A 18 -18.68 -5.89 -2.83
CA ALA A 18 -19.39 -6.32 -4.03
C ALA A 18 -19.84 -5.11 -4.87
N ILE A 19 -20.37 -4.06 -4.22
CA ILE A 19 -20.78 -2.82 -4.89
C ILE A 19 -19.56 -2.15 -5.55
N VAL A 20 -18.42 -2.06 -4.81
CA VAL A 20 -17.19 -1.46 -5.34
C VAL A 20 -16.64 -2.26 -6.52
N ARG A 21 -16.65 -3.60 -6.46
CA ARG A 21 -16.19 -4.45 -7.56
C ARG A 21 -17.07 -4.35 -8.81
N LEU A 22 -18.37 -4.10 -8.63
CA LEU A 22 -19.27 -3.83 -9.75
C LEU A 22 -18.97 -2.48 -10.40
N TRP A 23 -18.71 -1.47 -9.59
CA TRP A 23 -18.39 -0.10 -10.07
C TRP A 23 -16.97 0.01 -10.62
N HIS A 24 -16.00 -0.62 -9.96
CA HIS A 24 -14.60 -0.69 -10.37
C HIS A 24 -14.18 -2.16 -10.49
N PRO A 25 -14.54 -2.84 -11.59
CA PRO A 25 -14.13 -4.22 -11.79
C PRO A 25 -12.60 -4.32 -11.83
N THR A 26 -12.06 -5.35 -11.21
CA THR A 26 -10.61 -5.55 -11.12
C THR A 26 -10.20 -6.88 -11.72
N THR A 27 -9.02 -6.91 -12.37
CA THR A 27 -8.27 -8.13 -12.66
C THR A 27 -7.13 -8.20 -11.67
N VAL A 28 -7.00 -9.32 -10.97
CA VAL A 28 -5.98 -9.52 -9.94
C VAL A 28 -5.01 -10.60 -10.41
N GLU A 29 -3.72 -10.29 -10.38
CA GLU A 29 -2.63 -11.16 -10.81
C GLU A 29 -1.56 -11.25 -9.72
N GLY A 30 -0.80 -12.34 -9.68
CA GLY A 30 0.37 -12.49 -8.81
C GLY A 30 0.05 -12.73 -7.33
N LEU A 31 -1.16 -13.14 -6.96
CA LEU A 31 -1.49 -13.49 -5.56
C LEU A 31 -0.60 -14.62 -5.03
N GLU A 32 -0.14 -15.50 -5.89
CA GLU A 32 0.81 -16.59 -5.59
C GLU A 32 2.20 -16.08 -5.17
N ASN A 33 2.57 -14.85 -5.54
CA ASN A 33 3.83 -14.22 -5.16
C ASN A 33 3.84 -13.73 -3.70
N ILE A 34 2.66 -13.61 -3.09
CA ILE A 34 2.53 -13.11 -1.72
C ILE A 34 3.06 -14.19 -0.76
N PRO A 35 4.04 -13.85 0.09
CA PRO A 35 4.57 -14.78 1.08
C PRO A 35 3.48 -15.33 2.00
N LYS A 36 3.48 -16.64 2.20
CA LYS A 36 2.55 -17.33 3.11
C LYS A 36 2.99 -17.18 4.58
N ASP A 37 4.29 -16.99 4.80
CA ASP A 37 4.90 -16.88 6.11
C ASP A 37 5.40 -15.47 6.39
N GLY A 38 5.21 -15.04 7.63
CA GLY A 38 5.56 -13.70 8.09
C GLY A 38 4.51 -12.65 7.75
N SER A 39 4.82 -11.41 8.04
CA SER A 39 4.00 -10.25 7.70
C SER A 39 4.51 -9.58 6.44
N VAL A 40 3.60 -8.99 5.69
CA VAL A 40 3.87 -8.33 4.42
C VAL A 40 3.56 -6.85 4.54
N LEU A 41 4.46 -6.04 4.00
CA LEU A 41 4.23 -4.64 3.70
C LEU A 41 3.97 -4.51 2.20
N PHE A 42 2.71 -4.30 1.83
CA PHE A 42 2.32 -4.04 0.46
C PHE A 42 2.66 -2.61 0.08
N CYS A 43 3.38 -2.44 -1.02
CA CYS A 43 3.90 -1.17 -1.51
C CYS A 43 3.37 -0.86 -2.91
N PRO A 44 2.12 -0.41 -3.06
CA PRO A 44 1.58 -0.04 -4.36
C PRO A 44 2.09 1.34 -4.83
N ASN A 45 2.09 1.54 -6.17
CA ASN A 45 2.05 2.88 -6.74
C ASN A 45 0.70 3.54 -6.41
N HIS A 46 0.64 4.87 -6.42
CA HIS A 46 -0.54 5.62 -5.98
C HIS A 46 -1.07 6.55 -7.06
N SER A 47 -2.07 6.12 -7.79
CA SER A 47 -2.65 6.84 -8.93
C SER A 47 -4.07 7.37 -8.66
N SER A 48 -4.74 6.86 -7.62
CA SER A 48 -6.12 7.20 -7.31
C SER A 48 -6.46 7.03 -5.83
N ASN A 49 -7.40 7.80 -5.33
CA ASN A 49 -7.97 7.62 -4.00
C ASN A 49 -8.70 6.26 -3.83
N TRP A 50 -9.00 5.56 -4.90
CA TRP A 50 -9.58 4.22 -4.89
C TRP A 50 -8.55 3.11 -4.65
N ASP A 51 -7.26 3.37 -4.88
CA ASP A 51 -6.21 2.35 -4.78
C ASP A 51 -6.24 1.57 -3.46
N PRO A 52 -6.32 2.22 -2.27
CA PRO A 52 -6.31 1.48 -1.01
C PRO A 52 -7.48 0.50 -0.89
N VAL A 53 -8.66 0.93 -1.34
CA VAL A 53 -9.87 0.10 -1.28
C VAL A 53 -9.75 -1.08 -2.24
N LEU A 54 -9.34 -0.83 -3.49
CA LEU A 54 -9.22 -1.87 -4.51
C LEU A 54 -8.14 -2.89 -4.18
N VAL A 55 -6.99 -2.46 -3.66
CA VAL A 55 -5.91 -3.38 -3.23
C VAL A 55 -6.36 -4.24 -2.05
N VAL A 56 -7.03 -3.66 -1.05
CA VAL A 56 -7.57 -4.46 0.08
C VAL A 56 -8.63 -5.45 -0.40
N LEU A 57 -9.50 -5.05 -1.33
CA LEU A 57 -10.52 -5.94 -1.89
C LEU A 57 -9.95 -7.02 -2.84
N ALA A 58 -8.75 -6.82 -3.38
CA ALA A 58 -8.04 -7.82 -4.17
C ALA A 58 -7.43 -8.94 -3.31
N LEU A 59 -7.20 -8.69 -2.03
CA LEU A 59 -6.64 -9.66 -1.09
C LEU A 59 -7.74 -10.48 -0.42
N PRO A 60 -7.47 -11.70 0.05
CA PRO A 60 -8.44 -12.47 0.85
C PRO A 60 -8.89 -11.71 2.11
N VAL A 61 -10.16 -11.86 2.50
CA VAL A 61 -10.78 -11.15 3.65
C VAL A 61 -10.02 -11.36 4.98
N ASN A 62 -9.29 -12.44 5.11
CA ASN A 62 -8.49 -12.79 6.30
C ASN A 62 -7.04 -12.33 6.23
N SER A 63 -6.66 -11.55 5.21
CA SER A 63 -5.28 -11.04 5.07
C SER A 63 -4.89 -10.03 6.15
N ARG A 64 -5.85 -9.43 6.86
CA ARG A 64 -5.61 -8.46 7.96
C ARG A 64 -4.62 -7.38 7.56
N VAL A 65 -5.02 -6.55 6.59
CA VAL A 65 -4.18 -5.47 6.07
C VAL A 65 -4.57 -4.15 6.71
N HIS A 66 -3.67 -3.58 7.50
CA HIS A 66 -3.80 -2.20 7.96
C HIS A 66 -3.46 -1.24 6.82
N VAL A 67 -4.09 -0.07 6.81
CA VAL A 67 -3.84 0.96 5.79
C VAL A 67 -3.45 2.27 6.45
N MET A 68 -2.35 2.87 6.03
CA MET A 68 -1.97 4.20 6.45
C MET A 68 -2.75 5.24 5.62
N GLY A 69 -3.63 6.00 6.27
CA GLY A 69 -4.45 7.00 5.61
C GLY A 69 -4.11 8.43 6.05
N LYS A 70 -4.37 9.42 5.19
CA LYS A 70 -4.18 10.85 5.52
C LYS A 70 -4.93 11.22 6.79
N GLU A 71 -4.30 11.96 7.70
CA GLU A 71 -4.90 12.42 8.95
C GLU A 71 -6.21 13.19 8.72
N GLU A 72 -6.31 13.97 7.64
CA GLU A 72 -7.49 14.74 7.30
C GLU A 72 -8.76 13.87 7.13
N LEU A 73 -8.61 12.63 6.67
CA LEU A 73 -9.73 11.70 6.53
C LEU A 73 -10.33 11.30 7.90
N PHE A 74 -9.54 11.42 8.96
CA PHE A 74 -9.95 11.09 10.32
C PHE A 74 -10.55 12.27 11.10
N ARG A 75 -10.63 13.46 10.50
CA ARG A 75 -11.28 14.63 11.12
C ARG A 75 -12.79 14.47 11.21
N ASN A 76 -13.41 13.88 10.18
CA ASN A 76 -14.84 13.57 10.21
C ASN A 76 -15.10 12.36 11.14
N PRO A 77 -15.94 12.48 12.18
CA PRO A 77 -16.14 11.42 13.17
C PRO A 77 -16.72 10.13 12.58
N ALA A 78 -17.66 10.24 11.63
CA ALA A 78 -18.28 9.07 11.00
C ALA A 78 -17.26 8.32 10.11
N LEU A 79 -16.47 9.06 9.31
CA LEU A 79 -15.43 8.49 8.47
C LEU A 79 -14.31 7.91 9.33
N ARG A 80 -13.90 8.58 10.40
CA ARG A 80 -12.92 8.07 11.37
C ARG A 80 -13.36 6.73 11.96
N TRP A 81 -14.61 6.64 12.40
CA TRP A 81 -15.17 5.39 12.92
C TRP A 81 -15.08 4.27 11.88
N LEU A 82 -15.53 4.54 10.65
CA LEU A 82 -15.48 3.58 9.55
C LEU A 82 -14.04 3.13 9.26
N LEU A 83 -13.11 4.08 9.09
CA LEU A 83 -11.72 3.80 8.78
C LEU A 83 -11.05 2.93 9.86
N HIS A 84 -11.27 3.23 11.13
CA HIS A 84 -10.76 2.37 12.21
C HIS A 84 -11.37 0.96 12.18
N LYS A 85 -12.66 0.83 11.87
CA LYS A 85 -13.33 -0.48 11.77
C LYS A 85 -12.78 -1.35 10.64
N VAL A 86 -12.27 -0.73 9.57
CA VAL A 86 -11.65 -1.44 8.45
C VAL A 86 -10.11 -1.54 8.57
N GLY A 87 -9.54 -1.19 9.73
CA GLY A 87 -8.12 -1.36 10.02
C GLY A 87 -7.23 -0.21 9.55
N ALA A 88 -7.79 0.91 9.10
CA ALA A 88 -6.99 2.07 8.75
C ALA A 88 -6.62 2.92 9.99
N PHE A 89 -5.44 3.57 9.94
CA PHE A 89 -4.99 4.51 10.95
C PHE A 89 -4.36 5.76 10.32
N PRO A 90 -4.41 6.92 11.03
CA PRO A 90 -3.95 8.18 10.47
C PRO A 90 -2.42 8.26 10.40
N VAL A 91 -1.94 8.99 9.41
CA VAL A 91 -0.56 9.46 9.29
C VAL A 91 -0.56 10.95 8.93
N SER A 92 0.22 11.70 9.69
CA SER A 92 0.49 13.11 9.40
C SER A 92 1.61 13.21 8.36
N ARG A 93 1.38 13.98 7.29
CA ARG A 93 2.35 14.17 6.20
C ARG A 93 3.17 15.44 6.44
N GLY A 94 4.40 15.46 5.96
CA GLY A 94 5.30 16.61 6.03
C GLY A 94 6.23 16.65 7.25
N ASN A 95 5.92 15.92 8.33
CA ASN A 95 6.82 15.71 9.46
C ASN A 95 6.95 14.22 9.75
N ALA A 96 8.08 13.80 10.32
CA ALA A 96 8.26 12.40 10.73
C ALA A 96 7.20 12.03 11.79
N ASP A 97 6.11 11.37 11.37
CA ASP A 97 5.07 10.90 12.29
C ASP A 97 5.52 9.63 13.01
N ILE A 98 6.28 9.85 14.09
CA ILE A 98 6.81 8.78 14.93
C ILE A 98 5.70 7.87 15.48
N LYS A 99 4.52 8.42 15.75
CA LYS A 99 3.37 7.66 16.26
C LYS A 99 2.83 6.70 15.19
N ALA A 100 2.64 7.19 13.97
CA ALA A 100 2.20 6.36 12.84
C ALA A 100 3.22 5.27 12.54
N VAL A 101 4.52 5.59 12.51
CA VAL A 101 5.60 4.60 12.30
C VAL A 101 5.61 3.55 13.39
N LYS A 102 5.48 3.92 14.67
CA LYS A 102 5.38 2.95 15.78
C LYS A 102 4.15 2.06 15.64
N THR A 103 3.00 2.62 15.29
CA THR A 103 1.76 1.86 15.06
C THR A 103 1.93 0.85 13.91
N ALA A 104 2.54 1.28 12.81
CA ALA A 104 2.84 0.42 11.66
C ALA A 104 3.74 -0.77 12.06
N ILE A 105 4.85 -0.49 12.73
CA ILE A 105 5.79 -1.52 13.20
C ILE A 105 5.09 -2.50 14.15
N GLN A 106 4.27 -1.99 15.07
CA GLN A 106 3.57 -2.83 16.04
C GLN A 106 2.52 -3.72 15.35
N SER A 107 1.76 -3.21 14.39
CA SER A 107 0.80 -4.00 13.60
C SER A 107 1.48 -5.16 12.89
N ILE A 108 2.61 -4.90 12.23
CA ILE A 108 3.41 -5.92 11.55
C ILE A 108 3.94 -6.96 12.54
N LYS A 109 4.52 -6.52 13.67
CA LYS A 109 5.05 -7.42 14.73
C LYS A 109 3.96 -8.27 15.40
N SER A 110 2.72 -7.80 15.41
CA SER A 110 1.54 -8.58 15.86
C SER A 110 1.11 -9.61 14.81
N GLY A 111 1.81 -9.71 13.70
CA GLY A 111 1.55 -10.66 12.64
C GLY A 111 0.55 -10.15 11.60
N ASP A 112 0.07 -8.91 11.64
CA ASP A 112 -0.78 -8.33 10.62
C ASP A 112 0.04 -7.84 9.44
N ASN A 113 -0.62 -7.54 8.33
CA ASN A 113 -0.01 -6.94 7.15
C ASN A 113 -0.27 -5.43 7.14
N LEU A 114 0.52 -4.70 6.35
CA LEU A 114 0.38 -3.27 6.17
C LEU A 114 0.34 -2.93 4.68
N LEU A 115 -0.42 -1.92 4.32
CA LEU A 115 -0.42 -1.30 3.01
C LEU A 115 0.02 0.15 3.17
N MET A 116 1.07 0.53 2.45
CA MET A 116 1.63 1.87 2.47
C MET A 116 2.06 2.29 1.07
N PHE A 117 1.59 3.46 0.63
CA PHE A 117 2.01 4.04 -0.64
C PHE A 117 3.37 4.70 -0.47
N VAL A 118 4.36 4.16 -1.17
CA VAL A 118 5.76 4.60 -1.06
C VAL A 118 5.97 6.03 -1.56
N GLU A 119 5.15 6.46 -2.50
CA GLU A 119 5.15 7.83 -3.06
C GLU A 119 4.60 8.88 -2.09
N GLY A 120 3.92 8.46 -1.02
CA GLY A 120 3.35 9.38 -0.02
C GLY A 120 2.21 10.28 -0.54
N THR A 121 1.99 10.37 -1.84
CA THR A 121 0.95 11.20 -2.49
C THR A 121 0.36 10.48 -3.69
N VAL A 122 -0.80 10.93 -4.17
CA VAL A 122 -1.40 10.46 -5.44
C VAL A 122 -0.64 11.11 -6.60
N ILE A 123 -0.17 10.30 -7.55
CA ILE A 123 0.48 10.76 -8.77
C ILE A 123 -0.56 10.92 -9.87
N ARG A 124 -0.68 12.13 -10.41
CA ARG A 124 -1.55 12.45 -11.55
C ARG A 124 -0.74 13.15 -12.63
N ASN A 125 -0.83 12.67 -13.87
CA ASN A 125 -0.08 13.21 -14.98
C ASN A 125 1.44 13.30 -14.72
N GLY A 126 1.99 12.32 -13.99
CA GLY A 126 3.41 12.26 -13.64
C GLY A 126 3.86 13.23 -12.55
N ILE A 127 2.93 13.83 -11.80
CA ILE A 127 3.23 14.80 -10.74
C ILE A 127 2.45 14.44 -9.48
N GLY A 128 3.06 14.59 -8.32
CA GLY A 128 2.44 14.42 -7.01
C GLY A 128 1.35 15.47 -6.76
N TYR A 129 0.15 15.01 -6.42
CA TYR A 129 -1.02 15.88 -6.27
C TYR A 129 -0.89 16.88 -5.10
N THR A 130 -0.14 16.52 -4.06
CA THR A 130 0.01 17.37 -2.85
C THR A 130 1.30 18.16 -2.81
N ASP A 131 2.37 17.71 -3.44
CA ASP A 131 3.71 18.31 -3.37
C ASP A 131 4.17 18.91 -4.71
N GLY A 132 3.48 18.58 -5.82
CA GLY A 132 3.86 19.06 -7.14
C GLY A 132 5.18 18.51 -7.68
N LEU A 133 5.75 17.50 -7.02
CA LEU A 133 7.04 16.92 -7.38
C LEU A 133 6.86 15.71 -8.33
N PRO A 134 7.88 15.37 -9.12
CA PRO A 134 7.92 14.10 -9.82
C PRO A 134 7.79 12.92 -8.85
N PRO A 135 7.28 11.75 -9.31
CA PRO A 135 7.17 10.57 -8.47
C PRO A 135 8.53 10.18 -7.87
N HIS A 136 8.56 10.04 -6.56
CA HIS A 136 9.74 9.62 -5.82
C HIS A 136 9.34 8.73 -4.64
N ALA A 137 10.25 7.89 -4.20
CA ALA A 137 10.00 7.03 -3.06
C ALA A 137 10.41 7.72 -1.75
N HIS A 138 9.57 7.55 -0.72
CA HIS A 138 9.95 7.89 0.65
C HIS A 138 10.48 6.66 1.37
N SER A 139 11.62 6.77 2.06
CA SER A 139 12.28 5.68 2.78
C SER A 139 11.46 5.06 3.92
N GLY A 140 10.33 5.66 4.29
CA GLY A 140 9.47 5.20 5.40
C GLY A 140 9.04 3.75 5.30
N ALA A 141 8.71 3.25 4.10
CA ALA A 141 8.33 1.86 3.89
C ALA A 141 9.50 0.91 4.18
N ALA A 142 10.70 1.24 3.72
CA ALA A 142 11.91 0.48 3.99
C ALA A 142 12.24 0.45 5.49
N VAL A 143 12.20 1.61 6.15
CA VAL A 143 12.42 1.74 7.60
C VAL A 143 11.43 0.88 8.39
N ILE A 144 10.15 0.91 8.06
CA ILE A 144 9.13 0.09 8.71
C ILE A 144 9.38 -1.39 8.44
N GLY A 145 9.64 -1.77 7.18
CA GLY A 145 9.89 -3.14 6.78
C GLY A 145 11.08 -3.76 7.51
N VAL A 146 12.22 -3.08 7.49
CA VAL A 146 13.45 -3.52 8.18
C VAL A 146 13.25 -3.64 9.69
N ARG A 147 12.69 -2.61 10.34
CA ARG A 147 12.48 -2.60 11.80
C ARG A 147 11.43 -3.58 12.29
N ALA A 148 10.48 -3.91 11.46
CA ALA A 148 9.40 -4.84 11.79
C ALA A 148 9.68 -6.27 11.31
N GLY A 149 10.65 -6.49 10.43
CA GLY A 149 10.95 -7.78 9.80
C GLY A 149 9.88 -8.19 8.77
N ALA A 150 9.23 -7.21 8.11
CA ALA A 150 8.24 -7.48 7.08
C ALA A 150 8.89 -7.66 5.70
N LYS A 151 8.29 -8.49 4.86
CA LYS A 151 8.66 -8.60 3.44
C LYS A 151 7.97 -7.49 2.65
N LEU A 152 8.72 -6.72 1.85
CA LEU A 152 8.18 -5.66 1.00
C LEU A 152 7.71 -6.27 -0.31
N VAL A 153 6.40 -6.21 -0.57
CA VAL A 153 5.78 -6.70 -1.80
C VAL A 153 5.35 -5.53 -2.65
N PRO A 154 5.97 -5.32 -3.83
CA PRO A 154 5.55 -4.30 -4.76
C PRO A 154 4.20 -4.66 -5.34
N VAL A 155 3.32 -3.67 -5.49
CA VAL A 155 1.99 -3.85 -6.10
C VAL A 155 1.80 -2.79 -7.18
N PHE A 156 1.36 -3.21 -8.35
CA PHE A 156 0.95 -2.30 -9.40
C PHE A 156 -0.56 -2.13 -9.41
N THR A 157 -1.01 -0.89 -9.54
CA THR A 157 -2.40 -0.56 -9.86
C THR A 157 -2.43 0.30 -11.11
N ASP A 158 -3.28 -0.01 -12.08
CA ASP A 158 -3.46 0.83 -13.28
C ASP A 158 -3.75 2.29 -12.87
N GLY A 159 -3.42 3.24 -13.75
CA GLY A 159 -3.50 4.67 -13.48
C GLY A 159 -4.91 5.17 -13.15
N GLU A 160 -5.59 5.78 -14.10
CA GLU A 160 -6.90 6.40 -13.85
C GLU A 160 -8.00 5.34 -13.62
N LYS A 161 -8.74 5.46 -12.48
CA LYS A 161 -9.85 4.56 -12.14
C LYS A 161 -11.16 5.10 -12.68
N LYS A 162 -11.51 4.70 -13.91
CA LYS A 162 -12.80 5.05 -14.53
C LYS A 162 -13.90 4.10 -14.05
N SER A 163 -15.09 4.64 -13.80
CA SER A 163 -16.27 3.83 -13.42
C SER A 163 -16.58 2.80 -14.52
N PHE A 164 -16.86 1.58 -14.12
CA PHE A 164 -17.18 0.45 -15.01
C PHE A 164 -16.06 0.02 -15.97
N HIS A 165 -14.84 0.56 -15.79
CA HIS A 165 -13.68 0.12 -16.53
C HIS A 165 -12.80 -0.77 -15.64
N ARG A 166 -12.26 -1.83 -16.26
CA ARG A 166 -11.43 -2.81 -15.55
C ARG A 166 -10.09 -2.22 -15.18
N THR A 167 -9.73 -2.38 -13.91
CA THR A 167 -8.43 -1.98 -13.35
C THR A 167 -7.60 -3.23 -13.10
N ARG A 168 -6.34 -3.25 -13.51
CA ARG A 168 -5.40 -4.33 -13.15
C ARG A 168 -4.75 -4.03 -11.80
N ILE A 169 -4.63 -5.08 -10.98
CA ILE A 169 -3.87 -5.07 -9.74
C ILE A 169 -2.93 -6.27 -9.80
N ILE A 170 -1.63 -6.01 -9.75
CA ILE A 170 -0.60 -7.03 -9.91
C ILE A 170 0.28 -7.06 -8.67
N PHE A 171 0.36 -8.20 -7.99
CA PHE A 171 1.24 -8.42 -6.85
C PHE A 171 2.56 -9.03 -7.32
N GLY A 172 3.67 -8.34 -7.04
CA GLY A 172 5.02 -8.80 -7.37
C GLY A 172 5.60 -9.75 -6.32
N LYS A 173 6.76 -10.31 -6.64
CA LYS A 173 7.58 -11.02 -5.66
C LYS A 173 8.17 -10.03 -4.65
N PRO A 174 8.41 -10.46 -3.39
CA PRO A 174 9.08 -9.62 -2.41
C PRO A 174 10.41 -9.07 -2.94
N VAL A 175 10.64 -7.78 -2.71
CA VAL A 175 11.94 -7.14 -3.01
C VAL A 175 12.95 -7.56 -1.96
N GLU A 176 14.15 -7.92 -2.41
CA GLU A 176 15.26 -8.23 -1.52
C GLU A 176 15.77 -6.94 -0.85
N MET A 177 15.89 -6.97 0.47
CA MET A 177 16.37 -5.85 1.26
C MET A 177 17.81 -6.10 1.69
N THR A 178 18.76 -5.45 1.02
CA THR A 178 20.17 -5.49 1.40
C THR A 178 20.52 -4.26 2.22
N TYR A 179 20.99 -4.46 3.47
CA TYR A 179 21.39 -3.38 4.37
C TYR A 179 22.42 -3.86 5.39
N THR A 180 23.18 -2.92 5.96
CA THR A 180 24.25 -3.18 6.92
C THR A 180 23.75 -3.01 8.36
N GLY A 181 24.36 -3.74 9.28
CA GLY A 181 24.01 -3.67 10.71
C GLY A 181 22.57 -4.06 11.00
N ARG A 182 22.02 -3.52 12.08
CA ARG A 182 20.67 -3.88 12.55
C ARG A 182 19.53 -3.17 11.82
N HIS A 183 19.80 -1.97 11.28
CA HIS A 183 18.73 -1.09 10.74
C HIS A 183 19.10 -0.40 9.43
N GLY A 184 20.30 -0.64 8.92
CA GLY A 184 20.81 0.00 7.71
C GLY A 184 21.11 1.50 7.87
N THR A 185 21.69 2.08 6.82
CA THR A 185 21.91 3.52 6.70
C THR A 185 20.72 4.23 6.05
N ALA A 186 20.67 5.55 6.08
CA ALA A 186 19.63 6.33 5.42
C ALA A 186 19.62 6.10 3.89
N GLU A 187 20.81 6.00 3.29
CA GLU A 187 20.99 5.73 1.86
C GLU A 187 20.49 4.33 1.47
N GLU A 188 20.77 3.33 2.31
CA GLU A 188 20.27 1.97 2.09
C GLU A 188 18.74 1.91 2.19
N MET A 189 18.14 2.60 3.16
CA MET A 189 16.69 2.69 3.27
C MET A 189 16.05 3.40 2.07
N GLN A 190 16.68 4.46 1.58
CA GLN A 190 16.21 5.15 0.38
C GLN A 190 16.33 4.24 -0.84
N LYS A 191 17.46 3.56 -1.01
CA LYS A 191 17.65 2.60 -2.11
C LYS A 191 16.60 1.50 -2.12
N ILE A 192 16.30 0.89 -0.96
CA ILE A 192 15.25 -0.13 -0.84
C ILE A 192 13.88 0.44 -1.24
N ALA A 193 13.55 1.67 -0.82
CA ALA A 193 12.31 2.32 -1.19
C ALA A 193 12.22 2.58 -2.70
N ASP A 194 13.31 3.04 -3.32
CA ASP A 194 13.39 3.26 -4.76
C ASP A 194 13.26 1.94 -5.54
N ASP A 195 13.91 0.88 -5.08
CA ASP A 195 13.86 -0.43 -5.71
C ASP A 195 12.44 -1.02 -5.66
N VAL A 196 11.73 -0.86 -4.53
CA VAL A 196 10.35 -1.32 -4.40
C VAL A 196 9.39 -0.52 -5.27
N LEU A 197 9.59 0.80 -5.39
CA LEU A 197 8.76 1.64 -6.27
C LEU A 197 8.99 1.30 -7.75
N LYS A 198 10.24 1.15 -8.18
CA LYS A 198 10.59 0.70 -9.53
C LYS A 198 9.98 -0.66 -9.85
N ALA A 199 10.09 -1.60 -8.91
CA ALA A 199 9.48 -2.93 -9.07
C ALA A 199 7.95 -2.84 -9.22
N ALA A 200 7.27 -1.97 -8.46
CA ALA A 200 5.83 -1.79 -8.58
C ALA A 200 5.44 -1.29 -9.98
N TYR A 201 6.08 -0.25 -10.50
CA TYR A 201 5.80 0.24 -11.86
C TYR A 201 6.16 -0.76 -12.95
N ALA A 202 7.28 -1.49 -12.80
CA ALA A 202 7.72 -2.51 -13.75
C ALA A 202 6.70 -3.65 -13.93
N LEU A 203 5.93 -4.02 -12.90
CA LEU A 203 4.84 -5.00 -13.01
C LEU A 203 3.77 -4.56 -14.03
N GLY A 204 3.55 -3.26 -14.17
CA GLY A 204 2.65 -2.68 -15.17
C GLY A 204 3.28 -2.42 -16.53
N GLY A 205 4.56 -2.76 -16.72
CA GLY A 205 5.32 -2.41 -17.93
C GLY A 205 5.63 -0.92 -18.03
N GLN A 206 5.82 -0.23 -16.90
CA GLN A 206 6.01 1.21 -16.82
C GLN A 206 7.28 1.56 -16.04
N GLU A 207 7.87 2.71 -16.38
CA GLU A 207 8.84 3.39 -15.52
C GLU A 207 8.13 4.15 -14.42
N VAL A 208 8.88 4.57 -13.40
CA VAL A 208 8.35 5.43 -12.31
C VAL A 208 7.75 6.70 -12.92
N GLY A 209 6.48 6.97 -12.58
CA GLY A 209 5.72 8.09 -13.14
C GLY A 209 4.78 7.70 -14.29
N GLY A 210 4.69 6.41 -14.62
CA GLY A 210 3.69 5.88 -15.54
C GLY A 210 4.03 5.96 -17.01
N LYS A 211 5.28 6.27 -17.37
CA LYS A 211 5.74 6.16 -18.77
C LYS A 211 5.93 4.68 -19.13
N PRO A 212 5.53 4.25 -20.36
CA PRO A 212 5.83 2.90 -20.82
C PRO A 212 7.33 2.62 -20.78
N LEU A 213 7.72 1.41 -20.33
CA LEU A 213 9.10 0.95 -20.47
C LEU A 213 9.45 0.90 -21.95
N CYS A 214 10.52 1.56 -22.37
CA CYS A 214 11.10 1.37 -23.68
C CYS A 214 11.52 -0.10 -23.84
N LYS A 215 10.98 -0.76 -24.87
CA LYS A 215 11.38 -2.11 -25.25
C LYS A 215 12.71 -2.11 -25.97
#